data_d7c2955edfff2c5dd28d88cba36efc42
#
_entry.id   d7c2955edfff2c5dd28d88cba36efc42
#
_cell.length_a   1.000
_cell.length_b   1.000
_cell.length_c   1.000
_cell.angle_alpha   90.00
_cell.angle_beta   90.00
_cell.angle_gamma   90.00
#
_symmetry.space_group_name_H-M   'P 1'
#
loop_
_entity.id
_entity.type
_entity.pdbx_description
1 polymer ?
#
loop_
_entity_poly.entity_id
_entity_poly.type
_entity_poly.pdbx_seq_one_letter_code
_entity_poly.pdbx_strand_id
1 'polypeptide(L)'
;MKGKGTYGELKRYFSQECNCGTIIIESEGTITSNTEIPKPDIVLKEFWRKNEHFADLFNAFLFKGQQVLKAGDLEETDTDISGILKRNDLGKAYQKSLDVVKKTAHGVDFVILGLENQEKIHYAMPLRILQGDVMLYLQECKDIQKINGEQNQYSSADEYLSRFKKTDRLHPVITLCVYYGEKDWDGPRYLTDMLKIPEGYRTLVSDYKMNLLEIRKSDQLLFSDPDVENAFRLVRMIYNRQFSEINQLYQNFEMNPEIGLMVGSVTKTPKIAKQAAAIKAEGGRFNMCTAMKELEQELKQEGKREGKREGMILKLISLVMRKAAKGYTPAQTADVLEEDPALIRRIYDAIEQTAPEHDMEKICELLAEASKE
;
A
#
# COMPACT_ATOMS: atom_id res chain seq x y z
N MET A 1 -7.57 32.27 -5.93
CA MET A 1 -6.82 31.09 -5.42
C MET A 1 -7.65 30.39 -4.37
N LYS A 2 -8.31 29.33 -4.70
CA LYS A 2 -8.89 28.20 -3.94
C LYS A 2 -10.13 27.69 -4.67
N GLY A 3 -10.01 26.56 -5.29
CA GLY A 3 -11.12 25.89 -5.95
C GLY A 3 -10.61 24.62 -6.61
N LYS A 4 -10.13 23.63 -5.82
CA LYS A 4 -9.79 22.29 -6.31
C LYS A 4 -10.00 21.27 -5.20
N GLY A 5 -11.22 21.18 -4.66
CA GLY A 5 -11.48 20.19 -3.61
C GLY A 5 -12.78 19.40 -3.76
N THR A 6 -13.74 19.92 -4.47
CA THR A 6 -15.13 19.46 -4.40
C THR A 6 -15.54 18.41 -5.46
N TYR A 7 -14.86 18.37 -6.60
CA TYR A 7 -15.21 17.42 -7.68
C TYR A 7 -14.81 15.96 -7.41
N GLY A 8 -13.83 15.73 -6.56
CA GLY A 8 -13.35 14.37 -6.24
C GLY A 8 -14.25 13.59 -5.28
N GLU A 9 -14.99 14.28 -4.43
CA GLU A 9 -15.86 13.66 -3.41
C GLU A 9 -17.21 13.26 -3.97
N LEU A 10 -17.75 14.01 -4.92
CA LEU A 10 -18.96 13.63 -5.67
C LEU A 10 -18.81 12.27 -6.38
N LYS A 11 -17.59 11.92 -6.79
CA LYS A 11 -17.29 10.66 -7.48
C LYS A 11 -17.59 9.39 -6.69
N ARG A 12 -17.48 9.42 -5.37
CA ARG A 12 -17.66 8.22 -4.53
C ARG A 12 -19.10 7.90 -4.18
N TYR A 13 -19.99 8.87 -4.23
CA TYR A 13 -21.34 8.74 -3.68
C TYR A 13 -22.40 8.24 -4.65
N PHE A 14 -22.31 8.62 -5.91
CA PHE A 14 -23.30 8.18 -6.91
C PHE A 14 -23.10 6.74 -7.41
N SER A 15 -22.04 6.05 -6.96
CA SER A 15 -21.77 4.67 -7.37
C SER A 15 -22.47 3.60 -6.51
N GLN A 16 -23.09 3.94 -5.39
CA GLN A 16 -23.56 2.94 -4.43
C GLN A 16 -25.08 2.72 -4.34
N GLU A 17 -25.94 3.62 -4.84
CA GLU A 17 -27.40 3.41 -4.70
C GLU A 17 -28.18 3.77 -5.96
N CYS A 18 -28.30 2.84 -6.88
CA CYS A 18 -29.46 2.72 -7.74
C CYS A 18 -29.72 1.24 -8.04
N ASN A 19 -30.45 0.60 -7.13
CA ASN A 19 -31.10 -0.68 -7.35
C ASN A 19 -32.38 -0.42 -8.18
N CYS A 20 -32.25 -0.23 -9.48
CA CYS A 20 -33.38 -0.18 -10.39
C CYS A 20 -33.20 -1.32 -11.39
N GLY A 21 -34.22 -2.17 -11.45
CA GLY A 21 -34.29 -3.46 -12.10
C GLY A 21 -33.39 -3.67 -13.34
N THR A 22 -32.46 -4.57 -13.21
CA THR A 22 -31.56 -5.00 -14.28
C THR A 22 -32.30 -5.96 -15.19
N ILE A 23 -32.61 -5.52 -16.40
CA ILE A 23 -32.82 -6.44 -17.53
C ILE A 23 -31.45 -7.00 -17.86
N ILE A 24 -31.27 -8.30 -17.53
CA ILE A 24 -30.06 -9.06 -17.88
C ILE A 24 -30.15 -9.31 -19.39
N ILE A 25 -29.31 -8.62 -20.16
CA ILE A 25 -28.93 -9.08 -21.50
C ILE A 25 -27.62 -9.82 -21.33
N GLU A 26 -27.71 -11.16 -21.34
CA GLU A 26 -26.55 -12.02 -21.45
C GLU A 26 -25.89 -11.77 -22.82
N SER A 27 -24.71 -11.11 -22.82
CA SER A 27 -23.78 -11.19 -23.92
C SER A 27 -22.71 -12.20 -23.57
N GLU A 28 -22.71 -13.29 -24.28
CA GLU A 28 -21.73 -14.39 -24.25
C GLU A 28 -20.30 -13.82 -24.41
N GLY A 29 -19.40 -14.33 -23.59
CA GLY A 29 -17.96 -14.28 -23.82
C GLY A 29 -17.12 -13.41 -22.88
N THR A 30 -17.25 -13.57 -21.56
CA THR A 30 -16.18 -13.14 -20.64
C THR A 30 -15.82 -14.32 -19.74
N ILE A 31 -14.63 -14.84 -19.93
CA ILE A 31 -14.04 -15.86 -19.04
C ILE A 31 -13.86 -15.21 -17.67
N THR A 32 -14.82 -15.40 -16.78
CA THR A 32 -14.69 -15.04 -15.36
C THR A 32 -13.89 -16.14 -14.67
N SER A 33 -12.57 -16.14 -14.81
CA SER A 33 -11.72 -16.82 -13.84
C SER A 33 -11.85 -16.03 -12.52
N ASN A 34 -12.45 -16.67 -11.52
CA ASN A 34 -12.53 -16.17 -10.14
C ASN A 34 -11.13 -16.26 -9.48
N THR A 35 -10.13 -15.61 -10.05
CA THR A 35 -8.78 -15.54 -9.47
C THR A 35 -8.84 -14.43 -8.44
N GLU A 36 -8.95 -14.82 -7.16
CA GLU A 36 -8.84 -13.87 -6.05
C GLU A 36 -7.45 -13.20 -6.11
N ILE A 37 -7.44 -11.88 -6.03
CA ILE A 37 -6.18 -11.12 -5.94
C ILE A 37 -5.58 -11.42 -4.56
N PRO A 38 -4.35 -11.94 -4.48
CA PRO A 38 -3.71 -12.14 -3.19
C PRO A 38 -3.60 -10.81 -2.44
N LYS A 39 -3.70 -10.86 -1.11
CA LYS A 39 -3.50 -9.65 -0.30
C LYS A 39 -2.10 -9.09 -0.54
N PRO A 40 -1.94 -7.76 -0.61
CA PRO A 40 -0.66 -7.11 -0.85
C PRO A 40 0.49 -7.63 0.03
N ASP A 41 0.24 -7.84 1.35
CA ASP A 41 1.19 -8.42 2.31
C ASP A 41 1.73 -9.77 1.84
N ILE A 42 0.85 -10.62 1.33
CA ILE A 42 1.26 -11.94 0.85
C ILE A 42 2.14 -11.79 -0.38
N VAL A 43 1.75 -10.92 -1.30
CA VAL A 43 2.51 -10.66 -2.55
C VAL A 43 3.91 -10.15 -2.24
N LEU A 44 4.01 -9.12 -1.37
CA LEU A 44 5.30 -8.54 -1.00
C LEU A 44 6.19 -9.53 -0.25
N LYS A 45 5.59 -10.29 0.66
CA LYS A 45 6.31 -11.32 1.40
C LYS A 45 6.84 -12.43 0.48
N GLU A 46 6.03 -12.89 -0.48
CA GLU A 46 6.47 -13.87 -1.48
C GLU A 46 7.59 -13.29 -2.37
N PHE A 47 7.46 -12.05 -2.80
CA PHE A 47 8.47 -11.38 -3.62
C PHE A 47 9.83 -11.30 -2.90
N TRP A 48 9.83 -10.90 -1.63
CA TRP A 48 11.06 -10.78 -0.83
C TRP A 48 11.57 -12.10 -0.25
N ARG A 49 10.78 -13.17 -0.25
CA ARG A 49 11.25 -14.49 0.16
C ARG A 49 12.27 -15.10 -0.80
N LYS A 50 12.30 -14.69 -2.05
CA LYS A 50 13.32 -15.15 -3.00
C LYS A 50 14.68 -14.62 -2.56
N ASN A 51 15.65 -15.54 -2.45
CA ASN A 51 16.99 -15.21 -1.99
C ASN A 51 17.67 -14.20 -2.90
N GLU A 52 17.46 -14.31 -4.22
CA GLU A 52 17.99 -13.40 -5.23
C GLU A 52 17.49 -11.98 -5.00
N HIS A 53 16.19 -11.79 -4.88
CA HIS A 53 15.56 -10.49 -4.63
C HIS A 53 15.99 -9.89 -3.29
N PHE A 54 16.05 -10.75 -2.25
CA PHE A 54 16.46 -10.34 -0.91
C PHE A 54 17.92 -9.85 -0.90
N ALA A 55 18.84 -10.66 -1.44
CA ALA A 55 20.25 -10.29 -1.52
C ALA A 55 20.46 -9.00 -2.32
N ASP A 56 19.80 -8.88 -3.47
CA ASP A 56 19.96 -7.72 -4.34
C ASP A 56 19.46 -6.42 -3.69
N LEU A 57 18.34 -6.46 -2.96
CA LEU A 57 17.85 -5.31 -2.22
C LEU A 57 18.87 -4.82 -1.18
N PHE A 58 19.43 -5.72 -0.38
CA PHE A 58 20.44 -5.35 0.62
C PHE A 58 21.75 -4.90 -0.03
N ASN A 59 22.17 -5.55 -1.11
CA ASN A 59 23.36 -5.16 -1.87
C ASN A 59 23.21 -3.76 -2.46
N ALA A 60 22.06 -3.46 -3.05
CA ALA A 60 21.78 -2.12 -3.59
C ALA A 60 21.74 -1.05 -2.51
N PHE A 61 21.08 -1.32 -1.38
CA PHE A 61 20.86 -0.31 -0.35
C PHE A 61 22.06 -0.12 0.59
N LEU A 62 22.67 -1.21 1.09
CA LEU A 62 23.75 -1.13 2.08
C LEU A 62 25.12 -1.10 1.44
N PHE A 63 25.29 -1.81 0.33
CA PHE A 63 26.61 -2.07 -0.27
C PHE A 63 26.78 -1.37 -1.63
N LYS A 64 25.89 -0.40 -1.95
CA LYS A 64 25.96 0.41 -3.18
C LYS A 64 26.04 -0.43 -4.46
N GLY A 65 25.32 -1.53 -4.50
CA GLY A 65 25.28 -2.48 -5.62
C GLY A 65 26.41 -3.51 -5.64
N GLN A 66 27.37 -3.44 -4.72
CA GLN A 66 28.37 -4.49 -4.58
C GLN A 66 27.72 -5.79 -4.11
N GLN A 67 28.04 -6.90 -4.78
CA GLN A 67 27.44 -8.21 -4.50
C GLN A 67 28.11 -8.87 -3.28
N VAL A 68 27.89 -8.30 -2.09
CA VAL A 68 28.40 -8.79 -0.80
C VAL A 68 27.56 -9.97 -0.31
N LEU A 69 26.24 -9.88 -0.43
CA LEU A 69 25.34 -10.98 -0.12
C LEU A 69 25.04 -11.75 -1.39
N LYS A 70 25.25 -13.05 -1.36
CA LYS A 70 24.85 -13.96 -2.44
C LYS A 70 23.60 -14.72 -2.04
N ALA A 71 22.74 -15.00 -2.98
CA ALA A 71 21.51 -15.76 -2.75
C ALA A 71 21.75 -17.11 -2.07
N GLY A 72 22.87 -17.78 -2.42
CA GLY A 72 23.26 -19.07 -1.84
C GLY A 72 23.78 -19.00 -0.40
N ASP A 73 24.15 -17.82 0.08
CA ASP A 73 24.65 -17.63 1.45
C ASP A 73 23.51 -17.37 2.45
N LEU A 74 22.28 -17.14 1.92
CA LEU A 74 21.10 -16.81 2.73
C LEU A 74 20.38 -18.06 3.20
N GLU A 75 20.27 -18.21 4.49
CA GLU A 75 19.50 -19.25 5.15
C GLU A 75 18.15 -18.67 5.60
N GLU A 76 17.04 -19.31 5.21
CA GLU A 76 15.73 -18.94 5.72
C GLU A 76 15.61 -19.41 7.17
N THR A 77 15.60 -18.49 8.10
CA THR A 77 15.41 -18.78 9.50
C THR A 77 13.91 -18.70 9.81
N ASP A 78 13.39 -19.72 10.47
CA ASP A 78 11.97 -19.79 10.85
C ASP A 78 11.60 -18.53 11.63
N THR A 79 10.78 -17.69 11.02
CA THR A 79 10.35 -16.40 11.56
C THR A 79 9.23 -16.57 12.57
N ASP A 80 9.22 -17.61 13.39
CA ASP A 80 8.22 -17.73 14.45
C ASP A 80 8.49 -16.74 15.61
N ILE A 81 8.69 -15.46 15.24
CA ILE A 81 8.54 -14.31 16.15
C ILE A 81 7.15 -14.38 16.82
N SER A 82 6.21 -15.11 16.23
CA SER A 82 4.85 -15.31 16.76
C SER A 82 4.82 -15.95 18.13
N GLY A 83 5.77 -16.80 18.47
CA GLY A 83 5.88 -17.42 19.80
C GLY A 83 6.16 -16.41 20.91
N ILE A 84 6.98 -15.40 20.63
CA ILE A 84 7.33 -14.34 21.59
C ILE A 84 6.22 -13.28 21.65
N LEU A 85 5.61 -13.00 20.51
CA LEU A 85 4.56 -11.99 20.36
C LEU A 85 3.21 -12.44 20.95
N LYS A 86 2.97 -13.76 21.05
CA LYS A 86 1.70 -14.30 21.60
C LYS A 86 1.48 -13.99 23.08
N ARG A 87 2.51 -13.58 23.80
CA ARG A 87 2.42 -13.34 25.28
C ARG A 87 1.95 -11.94 25.66
N ASN A 88 1.99 -10.95 24.76
CA ASN A 88 1.58 -9.58 25.07
C ASN A 88 0.68 -9.02 23.97
N ASP A 89 -0.35 -8.24 24.34
CA ASP A 89 -1.26 -7.59 23.37
C ASP A 89 -0.54 -6.65 22.36
N LEU A 90 0.62 -6.11 22.74
CA LEU A 90 1.53 -5.37 21.86
C LEU A 90 2.05 -6.23 20.71
N GLY A 91 2.28 -7.53 20.95
CA GLY A 91 2.74 -8.46 19.93
C GLY A 91 1.72 -8.72 18.84
N LYS A 92 0.43 -8.77 19.16
CA LYS A 92 -0.65 -8.97 18.17
C LYS A 92 -0.76 -7.79 17.19
N ALA A 93 -0.55 -6.56 17.69
CA ALA A 93 -0.56 -5.35 16.85
C ALA A 93 0.66 -5.31 15.92
N TYR A 94 1.82 -5.78 16.39
CA TYR A 94 3.05 -5.85 15.61
C TYR A 94 2.93 -6.88 14.47
N GLN A 95 2.40 -8.06 14.77
CA GLN A 95 2.24 -9.16 13.79
C GLN A 95 1.21 -8.84 12.69
N LYS A 96 0.21 -7.99 12.99
CA LYS A 96 -0.91 -7.71 12.08
C LYS A 96 -0.61 -6.62 11.04
N SER A 97 0.49 -5.89 11.16
CA SER A 97 0.76 -4.71 10.33
C SER A 97 2.09 -4.70 9.61
N LEU A 98 2.88 -5.77 9.66
CA LEU A 98 4.23 -5.75 9.12
C LEU A 98 4.56 -7.06 8.41
N ASP A 99 4.92 -6.94 7.13
CA ASP A 99 5.55 -8.02 6.39
C ASP A 99 7.01 -8.11 6.79
N VAL A 100 7.34 -9.19 7.49
CA VAL A 100 8.70 -9.46 7.94
C VAL A 100 9.25 -10.65 7.18
N VAL A 101 10.38 -10.45 6.51
CA VAL A 101 11.20 -11.54 5.96
C VAL A 101 12.56 -11.45 6.62
N LYS A 102 12.96 -12.51 7.30
CA LYS A 102 14.25 -12.63 7.98
C LYS A 102 15.09 -13.70 7.30
N LYS A 103 16.36 -13.39 7.06
CA LYS A 103 17.36 -14.33 6.56
C LYS A 103 18.70 -14.09 7.24
N THR A 104 19.45 -15.16 7.47
CA THR A 104 20.76 -15.10 8.11
C THR A 104 21.84 -15.40 7.07
N ALA A 105 22.91 -14.60 7.06
CA ALA A 105 24.10 -14.83 6.26
C ALA A 105 25.33 -14.24 6.97
N HIS A 106 26.47 -14.91 6.88
CA HIS A 106 27.75 -14.44 7.44
C HIS A 106 27.72 -14.07 8.94
N GLY A 107 26.85 -14.72 9.73
CA GLY A 107 26.65 -14.40 11.14
C GLY A 107 25.93 -13.06 11.37
N VAL A 108 25.11 -12.61 10.43
CA VAL A 108 24.25 -11.41 10.54
C VAL A 108 22.82 -11.78 10.20
N ASP A 109 21.89 -11.32 11.00
CA ASP A 109 20.45 -11.41 10.72
C ASP A 109 19.98 -10.20 9.92
N PHE A 110 19.54 -10.43 8.69
CA PHE A 110 18.95 -9.42 7.83
C PHE A 110 17.41 -9.52 7.88
N VAL A 111 16.76 -8.37 8.07
CA VAL A 111 15.31 -8.31 8.21
C VAL A 111 14.76 -7.26 7.24
N ILE A 112 13.83 -7.66 6.38
CA ILE A 112 13.02 -6.72 5.60
C ILE A 112 11.70 -6.50 6.34
N LEU A 113 11.41 -5.25 6.60
CA LEU A 113 10.16 -4.78 7.13
C LEU A 113 9.46 -3.96 6.07
N GLY A 114 8.44 -4.53 5.43
CA GLY A 114 7.63 -3.82 4.46
C GLY A 114 6.56 -2.98 5.14
N LEU A 115 6.49 -1.70 4.81
CA LEU A 115 5.41 -0.82 5.24
C LEU A 115 4.37 -0.73 4.14
N GLU A 116 3.30 -1.50 4.29
CA GLU A 116 2.14 -1.42 3.43
C GLU A 116 1.23 -0.26 3.78
N ASN A 117 0.49 0.14 2.77
CA ASN A 117 -0.69 0.98 2.88
C ASN A 117 -0.50 2.35 3.52
N GLN A 118 -0.02 3.26 2.77
CA GLN A 118 0.67 4.42 3.22
C GLN A 118 0.01 5.72 2.87
N GLU A 119 -1.26 5.77 3.08
CA GLU A 119 -1.91 7.06 3.29
C GLU A 119 -1.47 7.71 4.61
N LYS A 120 -0.96 6.87 5.55
CA LYS A 120 -0.56 7.35 6.89
C LYS A 120 0.81 6.82 7.27
N ILE A 121 1.76 7.72 7.42
CA ILE A 121 3.08 7.43 7.99
C ILE A 121 2.93 7.10 9.47
N HIS A 122 3.62 6.06 9.90
CA HIS A 122 3.60 5.68 11.32
C HIS A 122 4.76 6.39 12.03
N TYR A 123 4.45 7.47 12.73
CA TYR A 123 5.45 8.32 13.37
C TYR A 123 6.25 7.66 14.51
N ALA A 124 5.89 6.47 14.97
CA ALA A 124 6.66 5.70 15.95
C ALA A 124 7.49 4.57 15.31
N MET A 125 7.87 4.66 14.03
CA MET A 125 8.59 3.59 13.35
C MET A 125 9.95 3.25 13.95
N PRO A 126 10.82 4.19 14.31
CA PRO A 126 12.10 3.85 14.93
C PRO A 126 11.94 2.99 16.20
N LEU A 127 10.95 3.31 17.03
CA LEU A 127 10.64 2.53 18.23
C LEU A 127 10.11 1.12 17.90
N ARG A 128 9.29 1.01 16.86
CA ARG A 128 8.74 -0.29 16.42
C ARG A 128 9.84 -1.21 15.88
N ILE A 129 10.76 -0.68 15.08
CA ILE A 129 11.89 -1.43 14.55
C ILE A 129 12.81 -1.87 15.69
N LEU A 130 13.17 -0.94 16.59
CA LEU A 130 13.97 -1.25 17.77
C LEU A 130 13.33 -2.36 18.61
N GLN A 131 12.00 -2.31 18.81
CA GLN A 131 11.29 -3.38 19.53
C GLN A 131 11.45 -4.74 18.84
N GLY A 132 11.35 -4.79 17.52
CA GLY A 132 11.55 -6.00 16.73
C GLY A 132 12.97 -6.55 16.88
N ASP A 133 13.97 -5.71 16.71
CA ASP A 133 15.38 -6.10 16.83
C ASP A 133 15.72 -6.60 18.25
N VAL A 134 15.23 -5.90 19.27
CA VAL A 134 15.39 -6.34 20.67
C VAL A 134 14.74 -7.72 20.90
N MET A 135 13.59 -7.99 20.29
CA MET A 135 12.96 -9.31 20.41
C MET A 135 13.81 -10.41 19.79
N LEU A 136 14.45 -10.17 18.64
CA LEU A 136 15.37 -11.12 18.02
C LEU A 136 16.61 -11.38 18.91
N TYR A 137 17.23 -10.34 19.45
CA TYR A 137 18.33 -10.48 20.41
C TYR A 137 17.92 -11.26 21.65
N LEU A 138 16.74 -10.99 22.22
CA LEU A 138 16.25 -11.69 23.40
C LEU A 138 15.97 -13.17 23.11
N GLN A 139 15.49 -13.49 21.91
CA GLN A 139 15.27 -14.88 21.52
C GLN A 139 16.60 -15.62 21.42
N GLU A 140 17.56 -15.07 20.70
CA GLU A 140 18.88 -15.68 20.55
C GLU A 140 19.58 -15.84 21.90
N CYS A 141 19.49 -14.82 22.76
CA CYS A 141 20.03 -14.90 24.12
C CYS A 141 19.42 -16.09 24.91
N LYS A 142 18.11 -16.31 24.81
CA LYS A 142 17.45 -17.46 25.44
C LYS A 142 17.90 -18.80 24.87
N ASP A 143 18.10 -18.87 23.57
CA ASP A 143 18.56 -20.09 22.91
C ASP A 143 19.99 -20.44 23.34
N ILE A 144 20.88 -19.46 23.41
CA ILE A 144 22.24 -19.61 23.95
C ILE A 144 22.17 -20.06 25.43
N GLN A 145 21.35 -19.41 26.25
CA GLN A 145 21.19 -19.78 27.67
C GLN A 145 20.68 -21.20 27.85
N LYS A 146 19.78 -21.65 26.96
CA LYS A 146 19.28 -23.03 26.97
C LYS A 146 20.39 -24.02 26.63
N ILE A 147 21.13 -23.80 25.56
CA ILE A 147 22.25 -24.63 25.10
C ILE A 147 23.33 -24.71 26.20
N ASN A 148 23.71 -23.57 26.77
CA ASN A 148 24.69 -23.52 27.86
C ASN A 148 24.19 -24.25 29.11
N GLY A 149 22.90 -24.16 29.43
CA GLY A 149 22.28 -24.87 30.55
C GLY A 149 22.29 -26.39 30.38
N GLU A 150 22.07 -26.87 29.16
CA GLU A 150 22.14 -28.30 28.82
C GLU A 150 23.58 -28.82 28.87
N GLN A 151 24.56 -28.05 28.38
CA GLN A 151 25.97 -28.40 28.44
C GLN A 151 26.56 -28.31 29.84
N ASN A 152 26.04 -27.43 30.69
CA ASN A 152 26.49 -27.15 32.04
C ASN A 152 28.02 -26.95 32.20
N GLN A 153 28.64 -26.28 31.25
CA GLN A 153 30.05 -25.99 31.19
C GLN A 153 30.30 -24.49 31.29
N TYR A 154 30.66 -24.04 32.50
CA TYR A 154 30.87 -22.63 32.87
C TYR A 154 32.29 -22.45 33.47
N SER A 155 32.93 -21.33 33.15
CA SER A 155 34.25 -20.97 33.63
C SER A 155 34.22 -20.19 34.94
N SER A 156 33.04 -19.65 35.34
CA SER A 156 32.86 -18.86 36.55
C SER A 156 31.43 -18.97 37.10
N ALA A 157 31.24 -18.53 38.35
CA ALA A 157 29.92 -18.46 38.96
C ALA A 157 29.00 -17.46 38.24
N ASP A 158 29.54 -16.37 37.69
CA ASP A 158 28.78 -15.34 36.98
C ASP A 158 28.21 -15.90 35.67
N GLU A 159 28.99 -16.71 34.96
CA GLU A 159 28.51 -17.42 33.76
C GLU A 159 27.42 -18.43 34.11
N TYR A 160 27.59 -19.16 35.22
CA TYR A 160 26.55 -20.08 35.68
C TYR A 160 25.26 -19.39 36.06
N LEU A 161 25.34 -18.25 36.76
CA LEU A 161 24.14 -17.48 37.15
C LEU A 161 23.41 -16.87 35.98
N SER A 162 24.15 -16.29 35.01
CA SER A 162 23.59 -15.67 33.84
C SER A 162 23.19 -16.67 32.74
N ARG A 163 23.75 -17.91 32.78
CA ARG A 163 23.74 -18.91 31.70
C ARG A 163 24.28 -18.37 30.35
N PHE A 164 25.07 -17.32 30.44
CA PHE A 164 25.68 -16.66 29.27
C PHE A 164 27.18 -16.56 29.52
N LYS A 165 27.98 -17.16 28.61
CA LYS A 165 29.42 -17.20 28.75
C LYS A 165 30.03 -15.87 28.32
N LYS A 166 31.16 -15.49 28.88
CA LYS A 166 31.92 -14.30 28.48
C LYS A 166 32.32 -14.31 26.99
N THR A 167 32.41 -15.49 26.41
CA THR A 167 32.70 -15.69 24.99
C THR A 167 31.49 -15.66 24.09
N ASP A 168 30.29 -15.79 24.61
CA ASP A 168 29.08 -15.79 23.80
C ASP A 168 28.89 -14.44 23.13
N ARG A 169 28.36 -14.45 21.93
CA ARG A 169 28.03 -13.26 21.13
C ARG A 169 26.68 -13.47 20.44
N LEU A 170 25.91 -12.42 20.35
CA LEU A 170 24.70 -12.38 19.55
C LEU A 170 25.03 -11.99 18.10
N HIS A 171 24.21 -12.45 17.16
CA HIS A 171 24.29 -12.01 15.79
C HIS A 171 23.79 -10.56 15.67
N PRO A 172 24.49 -9.69 14.92
CA PRO A 172 23.94 -8.37 14.59
C PRO A 172 22.64 -8.51 13.82
N VAL A 173 21.63 -7.68 14.15
CA VAL A 173 20.39 -7.58 13.40
C VAL A 173 20.41 -6.31 12.57
N ILE A 174 20.18 -6.42 11.26
CA ILE A 174 20.09 -5.30 10.33
C ILE A 174 18.69 -5.28 9.72
N THR A 175 17.85 -4.40 10.22
CA THR A 175 16.48 -4.22 9.72
C THR A 175 16.42 -3.11 8.68
N LEU A 176 15.87 -3.43 7.50
CA LEU A 176 15.57 -2.49 6.44
C LEU A 176 14.06 -2.25 6.39
N CYS A 177 13.66 -1.01 6.60
CA CYS A 177 12.29 -0.56 6.47
C CYS A 177 12.06 -0.08 5.03
N VAL A 178 11.22 -0.79 4.27
CA VAL A 178 10.88 -0.41 2.90
C VAL A 178 9.54 0.33 2.90
N TYR A 179 9.58 1.59 2.54
CA TYR A 179 8.42 2.45 2.44
C TYR A 179 7.95 2.57 1.00
N TYR A 180 6.76 2.05 0.74
CA TYR A 180 6.15 2.01 -0.59
C TYR A 180 5.22 3.19 -0.89
N GLY A 181 5.08 4.14 0.05
CA GLY A 181 4.12 5.23 -0.09
C GLY A 181 4.40 6.18 -1.26
N GLU A 182 3.32 6.75 -1.81
CA GLU A 182 3.41 7.77 -2.85
C GLU A 182 3.92 9.11 -2.30
N LYS A 183 3.65 9.43 -1.03
CA LYS A 183 4.14 10.64 -0.36
C LYS A 183 5.55 10.44 0.16
N ASP A 184 6.31 11.53 0.26
CA ASP A 184 7.60 11.51 0.92
C ASP A 184 7.46 11.15 2.40
N TRP A 185 8.46 10.46 2.94
CA TRP A 185 8.50 10.17 4.36
C TRP A 185 8.79 11.46 5.14
N ASP A 186 7.88 11.85 6.02
CA ASP A 186 7.99 13.01 6.91
C ASP A 186 8.10 12.63 8.40
N GLY A 187 8.18 11.33 8.69
CA GLY A 187 8.29 10.81 10.06
C GLY A 187 9.73 10.77 10.59
N PRO A 188 9.87 10.44 11.88
CA PRO A 188 11.18 10.26 12.52
C PRO A 188 12.03 9.20 11.82
N ARG A 189 13.35 9.41 11.81
CA ARG A 189 14.33 8.43 11.30
C ARG A 189 15.23 7.91 12.42
N TYR A 190 15.27 8.60 13.52
CA TYR A 190 16.04 8.26 14.72
C TYR A 190 15.12 8.18 15.94
N LEU A 191 15.47 7.35 16.90
CA LEU A 191 14.74 7.31 18.16
C LEU A 191 14.75 8.65 18.87
N THR A 192 15.88 9.37 18.82
CA THR A 192 16.02 10.69 19.41
C THR A 192 15.10 11.75 18.80
N ASP A 193 14.65 11.58 17.56
CA ASP A 193 13.65 12.47 16.94
C ASP A 193 12.28 12.38 17.63
N MET A 194 12.04 11.29 18.37
CA MET A 194 10.80 11.03 19.10
C MET A 194 10.87 11.40 20.57
N LEU A 195 12.06 11.75 21.07
CA LEU A 195 12.29 11.97 22.50
C LEU A 195 12.31 13.46 22.83
N LYS A 196 11.69 13.81 23.94
CA LYS A 196 11.83 15.15 24.55
C LYS A 196 13.07 15.18 25.45
N ILE A 197 14.22 15.47 24.88
CA ILE A 197 15.50 15.47 25.58
C ILE A 197 15.77 16.86 26.14
N PRO A 198 15.93 17.05 27.47
CA PRO A 198 16.31 18.33 28.06
C PRO A 198 17.73 18.74 27.60
N GLU A 199 17.99 20.05 27.65
CA GLU A 199 19.31 20.59 27.36
C GLU A 199 20.40 19.99 28.23
N GLY A 200 21.53 19.62 27.64
CA GLY A 200 22.66 18.98 28.33
C GLY A 200 22.55 17.46 28.51
N TYR A 201 21.41 16.84 28.23
CA TYR A 201 21.23 15.39 28.39
C TYR A 201 21.43 14.57 27.11
N ARG A 202 21.59 15.23 25.96
CA ARG A 202 21.64 14.55 24.65
C ARG A 202 22.77 13.51 24.55
N THR A 203 23.91 13.76 25.17
CA THR A 203 25.06 12.83 25.18
C THR A 203 24.87 11.60 26.05
N LEU A 204 23.88 11.60 26.94
CA LEU A 204 23.56 10.50 27.83
C LEU A 204 22.48 9.57 27.27
N VAL A 205 21.83 9.98 26.18
CA VAL A 205 20.74 9.21 25.56
C VAL A 205 21.30 8.43 24.37
N SER A 206 21.15 7.11 24.41
CA SER A 206 21.47 6.26 23.26
C SER A 206 20.47 6.47 22.13
N ASP A 207 20.95 6.53 20.92
CA ASP A 207 20.12 6.66 19.73
C ASP A 207 19.98 5.33 19.00
N TYR A 208 18.90 5.23 18.23
CA TYR A 208 18.67 4.10 17.35
C TYR A 208 18.24 4.63 15.97
N LYS A 209 19.04 4.32 14.95
CA LYS A 209 18.81 4.73 13.57
C LYS A 209 18.01 3.70 12.81
N MET A 210 16.91 4.11 12.19
CA MET A 210 16.15 3.31 11.25
C MET A 210 16.83 3.34 9.87
N ASN A 211 17.03 2.16 9.25
CA ASN A 211 17.39 2.07 7.84
C ASN A 211 16.10 2.16 7.01
N LEU A 212 15.85 3.33 6.43
CA LEU A 212 14.65 3.59 5.64
C LEU A 212 14.98 3.66 4.15
N LEU A 213 14.31 2.84 3.36
CA LEU A 213 14.29 2.90 1.92
C LEU A 213 12.94 3.40 1.43
N GLU A 214 12.91 4.57 0.81
CA GLU A 214 11.74 5.14 0.15
C GLU A 214 11.77 4.70 -1.32
N ILE A 215 10.79 3.90 -1.77
CA ILE A 215 10.79 3.36 -3.14
C ILE A 215 10.81 4.47 -4.20
N ARG A 216 10.16 5.60 -3.94
CA ARG A 216 10.17 6.77 -4.83
C ARG A 216 11.55 7.39 -5.04
N LYS A 217 12.44 7.27 -4.04
CA LYS A 217 13.79 7.84 -4.03
C LYS A 217 14.86 6.78 -4.29
N SER A 218 14.48 5.68 -4.91
CA SER A 218 15.38 4.55 -5.20
C SER A 218 16.05 4.61 -6.58
N ASP A 219 16.01 5.75 -7.24
CA ASP A 219 16.62 5.98 -8.55
C ASP A 219 18.15 5.84 -8.55
N GLN A 220 18.79 6.07 -7.40
CA GLN A 220 20.24 5.94 -7.22
C GLN A 220 20.68 4.52 -6.81
N LEU A 221 19.74 3.62 -6.54
CA LEU A 221 20.07 2.25 -6.18
C LEU A 221 20.49 1.46 -7.43
N LEU A 222 21.56 0.68 -7.27
CA LEU A 222 22.12 -0.16 -8.33
C LEU A 222 21.68 -1.61 -8.05
N PHE A 223 20.63 -2.03 -8.73
CA PHE A 223 20.16 -3.40 -8.70
C PHE A 223 20.88 -4.24 -9.75
N SER A 224 21.14 -5.51 -9.44
CA SER A 224 21.69 -6.51 -10.36
C SER A 224 20.63 -7.48 -10.82
N ASP A 225 19.58 -7.68 -10.02
CA ASP A 225 18.45 -8.53 -10.36
C ASP A 225 17.45 -7.75 -11.22
N PRO A 226 17.16 -8.19 -12.47
CA PRO A 226 16.25 -7.49 -13.37
C PRO A 226 14.81 -7.41 -12.85
N ASP A 227 14.36 -8.40 -12.07
CA ASP A 227 12.99 -8.41 -11.53
C ASP A 227 12.84 -7.32 -10.47
N VAL A 228 13.84 -7.17 -9.58
CA VAL A 228 13.86 -6.12 -8.56
C VAL A 228 13.98 -4.73 -9.20
N GLU A 229 14.90 -4.58 -10.17
CA GLU A 229 15.08 -3.31 -10.89
C GLU A 229 13.79 -2.87 -11.59
N ASN A 230 13.16 -3.78 -12.35
CA ASN A 230 11.93 -3.46 -13.06
C ASN A 230 10.76 -3.17 -12.11
N ALA A 231 10.64 -3.90 -11.01
CA ALA A 231 9.60 -3.64 -10.01
C ALA A 231 9.75 -2.22 -9.42
N PHE A 232 10.94 -1.84 -9.00
CA PHE A 232 11.21 -0.51 -8.44
C PHE A 232 11.04 0.60 -9.48
N ARG A 233 11.56 0.40 -10.68
CA ARG A 233 11.43 1.35 -11.80
C ARG A 233 9.98 1.60 -12.15
N LEU A 234 9.17 0.54 -12.30
CA LEU A 234 7.76 0.65 -12.64
C LEU A 234 6.96 1.36 -11.56
N VAL A 235 7.18 1.05 -10.27
CA VAL A 235 6.51 1.75 -9.17
C VAL A 235 6.83 3.25 -9.21
N ARG A 236 8.12 3.63 -9.39
CA ARG A 236 8.50 5.06 -9.51
C ARG A 236 7.84 5.72 -10.70
N MET A 237 7.84 5.08 -11.87
CA MET A 237 7.23 5.64 -13.09
C MET A 237 5.72 5.84 -12.93
N ILE A 238 5.02 4.90 -12.29
CA ILE A 238 3.58 5.02 -12.02
C ILE A 238 3.31 6.18 -11.05
N TYR A 239 4.06 6.30 -9.96
CA TYR A 239 3.91 7.41 -9.01
C TYR A 239 4.24 8.78 -9.63
N ASN A 240 5.16 8.82 -10.58
CA ASN A 240 5.50 10.02 -11.34
C ASN A 240 4.59 10.25 -12.54
N ARG A 241 3.58 9.37 -12.78
CA ARG A 241 2.64 9.43 -13.90
C ARG A 241 3.29 9.41 -15.29
N GLN A 242 4.42 8.71 -15.39
CA GLN A 242 5.20 8.57 -16.62
C GLN A 242 4.65 7.42 -17.50
N PHE A 243 3.36 7.44 -17.78
CA PHE A 243 2.68 6.34 -18.48
C PHE A 243 3.15 6.19 -19.95
N SER A 244 3.47 7.31 -20.62
CA SER A 244 4.00 7.27 -21.99
C SER A 244 5.35 6.57 -22.05
N GLU A 245 6.22 6.85 -21.10
CA GLU A 245 7.56 6.23 -21.01
C GLU A 245 7.45 4.74 -20.66
N ILE A 246 6.51 4.33 -19.80
CA ILE A 246 6.23 2.92 -19.54
C ILE A 246 5.85 2.22 -20.85
N ASN A 247 4.95 2.82 -21.63
CA ASN A 247 4.51 2.25 -22.89
C ASN A 247 5.64 2.14 -23.93
N GLN A 248 6.59 3.06 -23.93
CA GLN A 248 7.75 3.00 -24.82
C GLN A 248 8.78 1.94 -24.40
N LEU A 249 9.13 1.91 -23.11
CA LEU A 249 10.17 1.05 -22.58
C LEU A 249 9.75 -0.43 -22.50
N TYR A 250 8.48 -0.68 -22.21
CA TYR A 250 7.96 -2.03 -21.96
C TYR A 250 7.04 -2.57 -23.05
N GLN A 251 6.97 -1.94 -24.22
CA GLN A 251 6.05 -2.33 -25.30
C GLN A 251 6.18 -3.80 -25.71
N ASN A 252 7.42 -4.29 -25.83
CA ASN A 252 7.73 -5.66 -26.24
C ASN A 252 8.47 -6.43 -25.13
N PHE A 253 8.39 -5.93 -23.89
CA PHE A 253 9.10 -6.54 -22.79
C PHE A 253 8.16 -7.41 -21.97
N GLU A 254 8.46 -8.70 -21.97
CA GLU A 254 7.77 -9.69 -21.16
C GLU A 254 8.53 -9.99 -19.89
N MET A 255 7.87 -9.90 -18.76
CA MET A 255 8.45 -10.07 -17.44
C MET A 255 7.77 -11.19 -16.63
N ASN A 256 8.34 -11.52 -15.49
CA ASN A 256 7.73 -12.40 -14.52
C ASN A 256 6.41 -11.76 -14.01
N PRO A 257 5.28 -12.50 -14.00
CA PRO A 257 4.02 -11.97 -13.48
C PRO A 257 4.08 -11.47 -12.03
N GLU A 258 5.03 -11.96 -11.24
CA GLU A 258 5.23 -11.49 -9.86
C GLU A 258 5.60 -10.02 -9.77
N ILE A 259 6.28 -9.49 -10.79
CA ILE A 259 6.56 -8.04 -10.88
C ILE A 259 5.23 -7.28 -11.03
N GLY A 260 4.35 -7.73 -11.91
CA GLY A 260 3.02 -7.14 -12.07
C GLY A 260 2.19 -7.21 -10.79
N LEU A 261 2.25 -8.33 -10.08
CA LEU A 261 1.59 -8.48 -8.77
C LEU A 261 2.15 -7.50 -7.74
N MET A 262 3.47 -7.42 -7.61
CA MET A 262 4.15 -6.50 -6.69
C MET A 262 3.81 -5.04 -7.02
N VAL A 263 3.98 -4.65 -8.29
CA VAL A 263 3.68 -3.28 -8.75
C VAL A 263 2.22 -2.93 -8.52
N GLY A 264 1.28 -3.79 -8.95
CA GLY A 264 -0.15 -3.55 -8.78
C GLY A 264 -0.59 -3.46 -7.32
N SER A 265 0.04 -4.24 -6.44
CA SER A 265 -0.21 -4.19 -4.99
C SER A 265 0.30 -2.89 -4.37
N VAL A 266 1.53 -2.52 -4.67
CA VAL A 266 2.19 -1.31 -4.13
C VAL A 266 1.52 -0.04 -4.62
N THR A 267 1.22 0.06 -5.91
CA THR A 267 0.59 1.24 -6.53
C THR A 267 -0.92 1.29 -6.35
N LYS A 268 -1.49 0.32 -5.63
CA LYS A 268 -2.95 0.19 -5.44
C LYS A 268 -3.71 0.17 -6.76
N THR A 269 -3.15 -0.51 -7.75
CA THR A 269 -3.78 -0.71 -9.05
C THR A 269 -4.26 -2.17 -9.17
N PRO A 270 -5.45 -2.49 -8.62
CA PRO A 270 -5.94 -3.87 -8.51
C PRO A 270 -6.09 -4.57 -9.86
N LYS A 271 -6.29 -3.81 -10.94
CA LYS A 271 -6.40 -4.34 -12.29
C LYS A 271 -5.08 -4.93 -12.79
N ILE A 272 -3.97 -4.23 -12.56
CA ILE A 272 -2.62 -4.75 -12.87
C ILE A 272 -2.37 -6.03 -12.07
N ALA A 273 -2.67 -6.01 -10.76
CA ALA A 273 -2.49 -7.17 -9.91
C ALA A 273 -3.37 -8.35 -10.34
N LYS A 274 -4.64 -8.12 -10.71
CA LYS A 274 -5.57 -9.15 -11.17
C LYS A 274 -5.11 -9.79 -12.48
N GLN A 275 -4.69 -8.98 -13.44
CA GLN A 275 -4.19 -9.47 -14.72
C GLN A 275 -2.89 -10.27 -14.54
N ALA A 276 -1.96 -9.78 -13.72
CA ALA A 276 -0.74 -10.49 -13.40
C ALA A 276 -1.02 -11.82 -12.66
N ALA A 277 -2.01 -11.86 -11.76
CA ALA A 277 -2.43 -13.08 -11.08
C ALA A 277 -2.99 -14.12 -12.06
N ALA A 278 -3.84 -13.70 -13.00
CA ALA A 278 -4.40 -14.58 -14.02
C ALA A 278 -3.29 -15.17 -14.91
N ILE A 279 -2.38 -14.33 -15.40
CA ILE A 279 -1.25 -14.77 -16.22
C ILE A 279 -0.32 -15.71 -15.45
N LYS A 280 -0.07 -15.44 -14.15
CA LYS A 280 0.72 -16.33 -13.28
C LYS A 280 0.08 -17.71 -13.15
N ALA A 281 -1.24 -17.76 -13.01
CA ALA A 281 -1.99 -19.03 -12.92
C ALA A 281 -1.92 -19.87 -14.21
N GLU A 282 -1.83 -19.21 -15.37
CA GLU A 282 -1.67 -19.83 -16.68
C GLU A 282 -0.21 -20.16 -17.02
N GLY A 283 0.76 -19.81 -16.17
CA GLY A 283 2.19 -20.03 -16.43
C GLY A 283 2.75 -19.13 -17.55
N GLY A 284 2.09 -18.00 -17.83
CA GLY A 284 2.45 -17.06 -18.91
C GLY A 284 3.49 -16.02 -18.47
N ARG A 285 3.79 -15.11 -19.41
CA ARG A 285 4.65 -13.94 -19.19
C ARG A 285 3.80 -12.68 -19.19
N PHE A 286 4.12 -11.74 -18.29
CA PHE A 286 3.36 -10.51 -18.08
C PHE A 286 3.93 -9.35 -18.89
N ASN A 287 3.06 -8.61 -19.59
CA ASN A 287 3.42 -7.39 -20.30
C ASN A 287 2.75 -6.17 -19.66
N MET A 288 3.56 -5.30 -19.06
CA MET A 288 3.08 -4.10 -18.36
C MET A 288 2.38 -3.12 -19.30
N CYS A 289 2.86 -2.98 -20.54
CA CYS A 289 2.26 -2.06 -21.51
C CYS A 289 0.84 -2.49 -21.89
N THR A 290 0.59 -3.79 -22.05
CA THR A 290 -0.76 -4.32 -22.29
C THR A 290 -1.68 -4.02 -21.11
N ALA A 291 -1.22 -4.29 -19.90
CA ALA A 291 -1.97 -4.00 -18.68
C ALA A 291 -2.29 -2.51 -18.52
N MET A 292 -1.34 -1.64 -18.83
CA MET A 292 -1.54 -0.19 -18.78
C MET A 292 -2.50 0.32 -19.84
N LYS A 293 -2.45 -0.21 -21.07
CA LYS A 293 -3.40 0.17 -22.13
C LYS A 293 -4.84 -0.23 -21.80
N GLU A 294 -5.03 -1.42 -21.25
CA GLU A 294 -6.35 -1.87 -20.81
C GLU A 294 -6.88 -0.99 -19.68
N LEU A 295 -6.03 -0.67 -18.70
CA LEU A 295 -6.36 0.25 -17.63
C LEU A 295 -6.76 1.63 -18.15
N GLU A 296 -5.98 2.19 -19.08
CA GLU A 296 -6.25 3.49 -19.70
C GLU A 296 -7.58 3.50 -20.46
N GLN A 297 -7.85 2.45 -21.23
CA GLN A 297 -9.10 2.32 -21.99
C GLN A 297 -10.31 2.25 -21.02
N GLU A 298 -10.22 1.49 -19.96
CA GLU A 298 -11.29 1.39 -18.98
C GLU A 298 -11.52 2.70 -18.23
N LEU A 299 -10.46 3.37 -17.77
CA LEU A 299 -10.55 4.69 -17.13
C LEU A 299 -11.18 5.72 -18.06
N LYS A 300 -10.84 5.68 -19.35
CA LYS A 300 -11.44 6.54 -20.37
C LYS A 300 -12.93 6.25 -20.58
N GLN A 301 -13.31 4.97 -20.60
CA GLN A 301 -14.72 4.57 -20.69
C GLN A 301 -15.50 4.94 -19.42
N GLU A 302 -14.92 4.74 -18.25
CA GLU A 302 -15.51 5.10 -16.97
C GLU A 302 -15.70 6.62 -16.87
N GLY A 303 -14.66 7.42 -17.18
CA GLY A 303 -14.78 8.89 -17.22
C GLY A 303 -15.80 9.39 -18.24
N LYS A 304 -15.92 8.73 -19.41
CA LYS A 304 -16.97 9.05 -20.39
C LYS A 304 -18.37 8.73 -19.87
N ARG A 305 -18.52 7.61 -19.15
CA ARG A 305 -19.78 7.19 -18.55
C ARG A 305 -20.18 8.10 -17.39
N GLU A 306 -19.22 8.47 -16.53
CA GLU A 306 -19.41 9.44 -15.45
C GLU A 306 -19.78 10.82 -16.00
N GLY A 307 -19.04 11.36 -16.95
CA GLY A 307 -19.32 12.67 -17.54
C GLY A 307 -20.69 12.71 -18.25
N LYS A 308 -21.12 11.60 -18.88
CA LYS A 308 -22.48 11.49 -19.43
C LYS A 308 -23.53 11.53 -18.33
N ARG A 309 -23.31 10.84 -17.20
CA ARG A 309 -24.21 10.81 -16.05
C ARG A 309 -24.31 12.18 -15.38
N GLU A 310 -23.17 12.82 -15.13
CA GLU A 310 -23.11 14.19 -14.61
C GLU A 310 -23.87 15.17 -15.51
N GLY A 311 -23.63 15.10 -16.82
CA GLY A 311 -24.33 15.92 -17.78
C GLY A 311 -25.85 15.68 -17.79
N MET A 312 -26.31 14.46 -17.57
CA MET A 312 -27.74 14.13 -17.43
C MET A 312 -28.34 14.74 -16.16
N ILE A 313 -27.65 14.67 -15.03
CA ILE A 313 -28.09 15.26 -13.76
C ILE A 313 -28.16 16.79 -13.86
N LEU A 314 -27.12 17.43 -14.39
CA LEU A 314 -27.12 18.89 -14.61
C LEU A 314 -28.26 19.34 -15.52
N LYS A 315 -28.55 18.58 -16.58
CA LYS A 315 -29.65 18.81 -17.47
C LYS A 315 -30.99 18.67 -16.73
N LEU A 316 -31.14 17.65 -15.90
CA LEU A 316 -32.37 17.45 -15.10
C LEU A 316 -32.56 18.60 -14.12
N ILE A 317 -31.54 19.00 -13.36
CA ILE A 317 -31.61 20.17 -12.47
C ILE A 317 -32.07 21.42 -13.24
N SER A 318 -31.48 21.69 -14.39
CA SER A 318 -31.86 22.83 -15.24
C SER A 318 -33.32 22.78 -15.70
N LEU A 319 -33.83 21.58 -16.01
CA LEU A 319 -35.22 21.38 -16.39
C LEU A 319 -36.17 21.61 -15.21
N VAL A 320 -35.82 21.09 -14.03
CA VAL A 320 -36.58 21.27 -12.79
C VAL A 320 -36.64 22.75 -12.41
N MET A 321 -35.49 23.46 -12.44
CA MET A 321 -35.46 24.92 -12.18
C MET A 321 -36.40 25.69 -13.11
N ARG A 322 -36.44 25.36 -14.40
CA ARG A 322 -37.35 26.00 -15.34
C ARG A 322 -38.80 25.70 -15.05
N LYS A 323 -39.14 24.51 -14.55
CA LYS A 323 -40.49 24.12 -14.15
C LYS A 323 -40.91 24.84 -12.85
N ALA A 324 -40.00 24.86 -11.86
CA ALA A 324 -40.18 25.60 -10.61
C ALA A 324 -40.47 27.10 -10.87
N ALA A 325 -39.69 27.73 -11.76
CA ALA A 325 -39.88 29.12 -12.16
C ALA A 325 -41.24 29.38 -12.86
N LYS A 326 -41.86 28.35 -13.45
CA LYS A 326 -43.19 28.40 -14.04
C LYS A 326 -44.31 28.04 -13.04
N GLY A 327 -43.98 27.82 -11.77
CA GLY A 327 -44.95 27.52 -10.71
C GLY A 327 -45.44 26.08 -10.65
N TYR A 328 -44.74 25.13 -11.30
CA TYR A 328 -45.05 23.72 -11.19
C TYR A 328 -44.66 23.21 -9.79
N THR A 329 -45.49 22.34 -9.22
CA THR A 329 -45.17 21.64 -7.97
C THR A 329 -44.17 20.49 -8.27
N PRO A 330 -43.45 19.97 -7.24
CA PRO A 330 -42.59 18.80 -7.41
C PRO A 330 -43.29 17.60 -8.04
N ALA A 331 -44.53 17.31 -7.62
CA ALA A 331 -45.32 16.21 -8.17
C ALA A 331 -45.66 16.40 -9.66
N GLN A 332 -46.11 17.60 -10.03
CA GLN A 332 -46.39 17.94 -11.44
C GLN A 332 -45.12 17.91 -12.30
N THR A 333 -43.96 18.30 -11.72
CA THR A 333 -42.68 18.27 -12.44
C THR A 333 -42.21 16.83 -12.65
N ALA A 334 -42.37 15.98 -11.66
CA ALA A 334 -42.03 14.55 -11.77
C ALA A 334 -42.86 13.86 -12.86
N ASP A 335 -44.18 14.14 -12.91
CA ASP A 335 -45.09 13.60 -13.92
C ASP A 335 -44.73 14.08 -15.34
N VAL A 336 -44.49 15.39 -15.51
CA VAL A 336 -44.13 15.98 -16.83
C VAL A 336 -42.75 15.55 -17.33
N LEU A 337 -41.78 15.30 -16.43
CA LEU A 337 -40.43 14.89 -16.81
C LEU A 337 -40.27 13.36 -16.83
N GLU A 338 -41.30 12.62 -16.41
CA GLU A 338 -41.27 11.15 -16.28
C GLU A 338 -40.12 10.68 -15.39
N GLU A 339 -39.83 11.42 -14.30
CA GLU A 339 -38.72 11.18 -13.40
C GLU A 339 -39.21 10.80 -11.99
N ASP A 340 -38.33 10.18 -11.19
CA ASP A 340 -38.64 9.76 -9.82
C ASP A 340 -39.12 10.96 -8.96
N PRO A 341 -40.34 10.90 -8.38
CA PRO A 341 -40.87 11.95 -7.53
C PRO A 341 -39.99 12.30 -6.32
N ALA A 342 -39.30 11.31 -5.74
CA ALA A 342 -38.40 11.53 -4.62
C ALA A 342 -37.16 12.33 -5.05
N LEU A 343 -36.59 12.01 -6.20
CA LEU A 343 -35.44 12.75 -6.76
C LEU A 343 -35.85 14.19 -7.10
N ILE A 344 -36.99 14.39 -7.76
CA ILE A 344 -37.50 15.73 -8.09
C ILE A 344 -37.71 16.55 -6.83
N ARG A 345 -38.31 15.99 -5.78
CA ARG A 345 -38.50 16.68 -4.51
C ARG A 345 -37.18 17.15 -3.90
N ARG A 346 -36.16 16.26 -3.84
CA ARG A 346 -34.82 16.61 -3.37
C ARG A 346 -34.20 17.76 -4.18
N ILE A 347 -34.40 17.77 -5.49
CA ILE A 347 -33.88 18.87 -6.34
C ILE A 347 -34.60 20.18 -5.99
N TYR A 348 -35.93 20.17 -5.75
CA TYR A 348 -36.67 21.35 -5.30
C TYR A 348 -36.16 21.88 -3.96
N ASP A 349 -35.97 20.99 -2.99
CA ASP A 349 -35.46 21.35 -1.66
C ASP A 349 -34.04 22.00 -1.77
N ALA A 350 -33.17 21.46 -2.64
CA ALA A 350 -31.85 22.03 -2.89
C ALA A 350 -31.92 23.40 -3.62
N ILE A 351 -32.88 23.60 -4.53
CA ILE A 351 -33.13 24.88 -5.21
C ILE A 351 -33.59 25.93 -4.20
N GLU A 352 -34.51 25.58 -3.28
CA GLU A 352 -34.98 26.50 -2.23
C GLU A 352 -33.86 26.90 -1.26
N GLN A 353 -32.99 25.96 -0.88
CA GLN A 353 -31.87 26.24 0.00
C GLN A 353 -30.78 27.11 -0.64
N THR A 354 -30.70 27.17 -1.96
CA THR A 354 -29.72 27.98 -2.70
C THR A 354 -30.27 29.30 -3.19
N ALA A 355 -31.55 29.65 -2.83
CA ALA A 355 -32.17 30.93 -3.18
C ALA A 355 -31.39 32.11 -2.53
N PRO A 356 -31.29 33.28 -3.19
CA PRO A 356 -31.88 33.62 -4.51
C PRO A 356 -30.93 33.30 -5.69
N GLU A 357 -29.66 32.94 -5.45
CA GLU A 357 -28.62 32.80 -6.49
C GLU A 357 -28.82 31.55 -7.36
N HIS A 358 -29.44 30.50 -6.81
CA HIS A 358 -29.68 29.21 -7.47
C HIS A 358 -28.45 28.63 -8.20
N ASP A 359 -27.28 28.68 -7.50
CA ASP A 359 -26.03 28.20 -8.03
C ASP A 359 -26.05 26.67 -8.27
N MET A 360 -25.83 26.28 -9.52
CA MET A 360 -25.84 24.87 -9.94
C MET A 360 -24.82 24.00 -9.22
N GLU A 361 -23.64 24.54 -8.89
CA GLU A 361 -22.61 23.80 -8.15
C GLU A 361 -23.05 23.50 -6.73
N LYS A 362 -23.62 24.50 -6.04
CA LYS A 362 -24.18 24.33 -4.69
C LYS A 362 -25.36 23.36 -4.65
N ILE A 363 -26.24 23.40 -5.66
CA ILE A 363 -27.35 22.45 -5.77
C ILE A 363 -26.85 21.04 -5.90
N CYS A 364 -25.81 20.79 -6.72
CA CYS A 364 -25.18 19.48 -6.84
C CYS A 364 -24.52 19.02 -5.54
N GLU A 365 -23.87 19.91 -4.79
CA GLU A 365 -23.27 19.60 -3.48
C GLU A 365 -24.33 19.16 -2.46
N LEU A 366 -25.43 19.90 -2.35
CA LEU A 366 -26.56 19.56 -1.47
C LEU A 366 -27.21 18.22 -1.83
N LEU A 367 -27.37 17.94 -3.13
CA LEU A 367 -27.88 16.63 -3.58
C LEU A 367 -26.93 15.48 -3.25
N ALA A 368 -25.62 15.71 -3.28
CA ALA A 368 -24.62 14.74 -2.89
C ALA A 368 -24.60 14.49 -1.38
N GLU A 369 -24.80 15.51 -0.55
CA GLU A 369 -24.87 15.40 0.91
C GLU A 369 -26.12 14.66 1.38
N ALA A 370 -27.27 14.98 0.80
CA ALA A 370 -28.56 14.34 1.11
C ALA A 370 -28.61 12.84 0.67
N SER A 371 -27.65 12.35 -0.08
CA SER A 371 -27.50 10.92 -0.41
C SER A 371 -26.65 10.16 0.62
N LYS A 372 -26.15 10.84 1.66
CA LYS A 372 -25.32 10.27 2.72
C LYS A 372 -26.10 9.82 3.97
N GLU A 373 -27.34 10.29 4.10
CA GLU A 373 -28.29 9.91 5.14
C GLU A 373 -29.25 8.81 4.65
#